data_d623637be3cefec066ab413aea2a9864
#
_entry.id   d623637be3cefec066ab413aea2a9864
#
_cell.length_a   1.000
_cell.length_b   1.000
_cell.length_c   1.000
_cell.angle_alpha   90.00
_cell.angle_beta   90.00
_cell.angle_gamma   90.00
#
_symmetry.space_group_name_H-M   'P 1'
#
loop_
_entity.id
_entity.type
_entity.pdbx_description
1 polymer ?
#
loop_
_entity_poly.entity_id
_entity_poly.type
_entity_poly.pdbx_seq_one_letter_code
_entity_poly.pdbx_strand_id
1 'polypeptide(L)'
;MRGFICLAFLGSIVAAPALAQTSCVAPDQPASIDGATVTLDGLKASIGAAKQFIASSDAYQDCLGKEIDAQKAAATPDKPFDKAIANRNQALAASNQKMKENVGASVNAAIGAYKKAHPAQ
;
A
#
# COMPACT_ATOMS: atom_id res chain seq x y z
N MET A 1 -11.60 61.41 24.76
CA MET A 1 -10.33 60.67 24.64
C MET A 1 -10.66 59.20 24.72
N ARG A 2 -10.61 58.50 23.59
CA ARG A 2 -11.01 57.06 23.45
C ARG A 2 -9.71 56.30 23.17
N GLY A 3 -9.23 55.58 24.20
CA GLY A 3 -8.08 54.66 24.08
C GLY A 3 -8.47 53.37 23.42
N PHE A 4 -7.90 53.07 22.27
CA PHE A 4 -7.99 51.77 21.62
C PHE A 4 -6.85 50.88 22.15
N ILE A 5 -7.20 49.82 22.88
CA ILE A 5 -6.27 48.79 23.27
C ILE A 5 -6.27 47.71 22.17
N CYS A 6 -5.18 47.71 21.37
CA CYS A 6 -4.92 46.58 20.43
C CYS A 6 -4.36 45.39 21.20
N LEU A 7 -5.17 44.37 21.37
CA LEU A 7 -4.71 43.02 21.84
C LEU A 7 -4.06 42.31 20.64
N ALA A 8 -2.73 42.22 20.69
CA ALA A 8 -2.00 41.35 19.74
C ALA A 8 -2.10 39.89 20.18
N PHE A 9 -2.88 39.11 19.47
CA PHE A 9 -2.91 37.63 19.59
C PHE A 9 -1.66 37.06 18.93
N LEU A 10 -0.66 36.66 19.70
CA LEU A 10 0.43 35.83 19.21
C LEU A 10 -0.11 34.40 19.05
N GLY A 11 -0.50 34.04 17.83
CA GLY A 11 -0.84 32.67 17.46
C GLY A 11 0.43 31.83 17.41
N SER A 12 0.63 30.92 18.38
CA SER A 12 1.68 29.91 18.36
C SER A 12 1.35 28.88 17.28
N ILE A 13 2.06 28.92 16.16
CA ILE A 13 2.00 27.91 15.11
C ILE A 13 2.71 26.68 15.67
N VAL A 14 1.96 25.69 16.15
CA VAL A 14 2.46 24.35 16.46
C VAL A 14 2.78 23.68 15.12
N ALA A 15 4.04 23.67 14.72
CA ALA A 15 4.51 22.87 13.60
C ALA A 15 4.39 21.39 13.99
N ALA A 16 3.33 20.72 13.55
CA ALA A 16 3.25 19.27 13.62
C ALA A 16 4.43 18.68 12.81
N PRO A 17 5.15 17.67 13.34
CA PRO A 17 6.18 16.99 12.55
C PRO A 17 5.50 16.37 11.32
N ALA A 18 5.85 16.86 10.14
CA ALA A 18 5.47 16.24 8.88
C ALA A 18 6.13 14.84 8.89
N LEU A 19 5.36 13.81 9.22
CA LEU A 19 5.78 12.43 9.00
C LEU A 19 6.07 12.33 7.50
N ALA A 20 7.32 12.13 7.15
CA ALA A 20 7.74 11.98 5.77
C ALA A 20 6.93 10.84 5.15
N GLN A 21 5.97 11.20 4.29
CA GLN A 21 5.15 10.21 3.58
C GLN A 21 6.05 9.49 2.58
N THR A 22 5.83 8.17 2.40
CA THR A 22 6.52 7.45 1.34
C THR A 22 6.12 8.00 -0.03
N SER A 23 7.07 8.06 -0.96
CA SER A 23 6.81 8.37 -2.37
C SER A 23 6.28 7.14 -3.14
N CYS A 24 6.35 5.95 -2.53
CA CYS A 24 5.90 4.70 -3.13
C CYS A 24 4.37 4.61 -3.09
N VAL A 25 3.77 4.29 -4.23
CA VAL A 25 2.31 4.17 -4.36
C VAL A 25 1.90 2.72 -4.24
N ALA A 26 1.05 2.42 -3.26
CA ALA A 26 0.48 1.08 -3.10
C ALA A 26 -0.51 0.79 -4.24
N PRO A 27 -0.49 -0.43 -4.84
CA PRO A 27 -1.48 -0.80 -5.85
C PRO A 27 -2.84 -1.07 -5.22
N ASP A 28 -3.90 -0.78 -6.00
CA ASP A 28 -5.27 -1.10 -5.62
C ASP A 28 -5.52 -2.61 -5.70
N GLN A 29 -6.13 -3.16 -4.66
CA GLN A 29 -6.49 -4.57 -4.62
C GLN A 29 -7.64 -4.86 -5.58
N PRO A 30 -7.55 -5.88 -6.46
CA PRO A 30 -8.67 -6.27 -7.32
C PRO A 30 -9.84 -6.81 -6.52
N ALA A 31 -11.05 -6.61 -7.04
CA ALA A 31 -12.26 -7.18 -6.45
C ALA A 31 -12.21 -8.72 -6.49
N SER A 32 -12.67 -9.35 -5.42
CA SER A 32 -12.91 -10.79 -5.41
C SER A 32 -14.17 -11.13 -6.22
N ILE A 33 -14.18 -12.32 -6.83
CA ILE A 33 -15.30 -12.82 -7.63
C ILE A 33 -15.81 -14.15 -7.07
N ASP A 34 -17.10 -14.41 -7.30
CA ASP A 34 -17.67 -15.74 -7.06
C ASP A 34 -17.42 -16.64 -8.27
N GLY A 35 -16.53 -17.60 -8.13
CA GLY A 35 -16.17 -18.53 -9.20
C GLY A 35 -17.33 -19.42 -9.65
N ALA A 36 -18.34 -19.67 -8.81
CA ALA A 36 -19.47 -20.51 -9.16
C ALA A 36 -20.43 -19.83 -10.17
N THR A 37 -20.50 -18.50 -10.15
CA THR A 37 -21.47 -17.72 -10.95
C THR A 37 -20.80 -16.89 -12.05
N VAL A 38 -19.49 -16.70 -12.00
CA VAL A 38 -18.74 -15.91 -12.97
C VAL A 38 -18.69 -16.60 -14.35
N THR A 39 -18.66 -15.83 -15.42
CA THR A 39 -18.38 -16.35 -16.76
C THR A 39 -16.91 -16.71 -16.92
N LEU A 40 -16.57 -17.54 -17.92
CA LEU A 40 -15.16 -17.89 -18.22
C LEU A 40 -14.32 -16.64 -18.49
N ASP A 41 -14.85 -15.68 -19.22
CA ASP A 41 -14.14 -14.45 -19.54
C ASP A 41 -13.97 -13.56 -18.30
N GLY A 42 -14.97 -13.51 -17.41
CA GLY A 42 -14.85 -12.85 -16.11
C GLY A 42 -13.79 -13.50 -15.23
N LEU A 43 -13.72 -14.83 -15.21
CA LEU A 43 -12.68 -15.55 -14.47
C LEU A 43 -11.28 -15.24 -15.03
N LYS A 44 -11.11 -15.27 -16.36
CA LYS A 44 -9.84 -14.90 -17.02
C LYS A 44 -9.42 -13.47 -16.70
N ALA A 45 -10.37 -12.53 -16.75
CA ALA A 45 -10.13 -11.13 -16.39
C ALA A 45 -9.67 -10.98 -14.94
N SER A 46 -10.30 -11.69 -14.00
CA SER A 46 -9.91 -11.67 -12.58
C SER A 46 -8.50 -12.27 -12.36
N ILE A 47 -8.17 -13.35 -13.04
CA ILE A 47 -6.81 -13.92 -13.01
C ILE A 47 -5.79 -12.90 -13.54
N GLY A 48 -6.11 -12.20 -14.62
CA GLY A 48 -5.27 -11.13 -15.18
C GLY A 48 -5.05 -9.99 -14.19
N ALA A 49 -6.14 -9.49 -13.58
CA ALA A 49 -6.09 -8.43 -12.58
C ALA A 49 -5.26 -8.83 -11.34
N ALA A 50 -5.39 -10.08 -10.88
CA ALA A 50 -4.58 -10.60 -9.77
C ALA A 50 -3.10 -10.66 -10.10
N LYS A 51 -2.72 -11.12 -11.30
CA LYS A 51 -1.33 -11.13 -11.76
C LYS A 51 -0.75 -9.72 -11.82
N GLN A 52 -1.51 -8.76 -12.35
CA GLN A 52 -1.10 -7.36 -12.40
C GLN A 52 -0.91 -6.77 -11.00
N PHE A 53 -1.86 -7.03 -10.09
CA PHE A 53 -1.75 -6.61 -8.69
C PHE A 53 -0.50 -7.17 -8.03
N ILE A 54 -0.18 -8.46 -8.21
CA ILE A 54 1.01 -9.09 -7.64
C ILE A 54 2.27 -8.41 -8.18
N ALA A 55 2.38 -8.19 -9.49
CA ALA A 55 3.54 -7.52 -10.09
C ALA A 55 3.69 -6.06 -9.60
N SER A 56 2.59 -5.32 -9.50
CA SER A 56 2.60 -3.95 -8.97
C SER A 56 2.95 -3.92 -7.47
N SER A 57 2.53 -4.94 -6.72
CA SER A 57 2.88 -5.11 -5.30
C SER A 57 4.37 -5.39 -5.12
N ASP A 58 4.99 -6.19 -5.99
CA ASP A 58 6.43 -6.43 -5.96
C ASP A 58 7.21 -5.13 -6.21
N ALA A 59 6.78 -4.35 -7.20
CA ALA A 59 7.37 -3.03 -7.48
C ALA A 59 7.20 -2.05 -6.31
N TYR A 60 6.04 -2.06 -5.65
CA TYR A 60 5.78 -1.26 -4.46
C TYR A 60 6.71 -1.64 -3.29
N GLN A 61 6.86 -2.93 -3.01
CA GLN A 61 7.76 -3.42 -1.94
C GLN A 61 9.22 -3.09 -2.23
N ASP A 62 9.65 -3.21 -3.50
CA ASP A 62 10.99 -2.81 -3.94
C ASP A 62 11.22 -1.31 -3.76
N CYS A 63 10.24 -0.48 -4.10
CA CYS A 63 10.28 0.97 -3.87
C CYS A 63 10.46 1.29 -2.38
N LEU A 64 9.69 0.67 -1.49
CA LEU A 64 9.80 0.86 -0.04
C LEU A 64 11.19 0.47 0.49
N GLY A 65 11.77 -0.62 -0.04
CA GLY A 65 13.13 -1.04 0.28
C GLY A 65 14.18 -0.01 -0.15
N LYS A 66 14.08 0.49 -1.38
CA LYS A 66 14.97 1.52 -1.93
C LYS A 66 14.89 2.84 -1.14
N GLU A 67 13.72 3.22 -0.65
CA GLU A 67 13.60 4.39 0.25
C GLU A 67 14.41 4.19 1.55
N ILE A 68 14.35 3.00 2.15
CA ILE A 68 15.14 2.68 3.35
C ILE A 68 16.63 2.77 3.05
N ASP A 69 17.08 2.21 1.93
CA ASP A 69 18.50 2.21 1.55
C ASP A 69 19.00 3.62 1.22
N ALA A 70 18.20 4.44 0.55
CA ALA A 70 18.50 5.84 0.30
C ALA A 70 18.64 6.65 1.60
N GLN A 71 17.76 6.42 2.58
CA GLN A 71 17.82 7.06 3.89
C GLN A 71 19.07 6.63 4.68
N LYS A 72 19.45 5.36 4.61
CA LYS A 72 20.70 4.86 5.22
C LYS A 72 21.92 5.49 4.57
N ALA A 73 21.95 5.58 3.24
CA ALA A 73 23.07 6.17 2.50
C ALA A 73 23.23 7.67 2.77
N ALA A 74 22.12 8.38 3.05
CA ALA A 74 22.11 9.82 3.36
C ALA A 74 22.42 10.13 4.85
N ALA A 75 22.55 9.11 5.70
CA ALA A 75 22.79 9.31 7.12
C ALA A 75 24.23 9.80 7.38
N THR A 76 24.37 10.75 8.31
CA THR A 76 25.65 11.31 8.78
C THR A 76 25.66 11.31 10.30
N PRO A 77 26.84 11.53 10.96
CA PRO A 77 26.88 11.64 12.42
C PRO A 77 25.95 12.71 12.99
N ASP A 78 25.79 13.83 12.27
CA ASP A 78 24.91 14.95 12.68
C ASP A 78 23.43 14.70 12.30
N LYS A 79 23.17 13.80 11.36
CA LYS A 79 21.83 13.41 10.92
C LYS A 79 21.76 11.90 10.78
N PRO A 80 21.59 11.18 11.90
CA PRO A 80 21.57 9.73 11.90
C PRO A 80 20.34 9.18 11.17
N PHE A 81 20.43 7.91 10.75
CA PHE A 81 19.33 7.19 10.10
C PHE A 81 18.08 7.13 10.99
N ASP A 82 16.95 7.54 10.43
CA ASP A 82 15.65 7.47 11.13
C ASP A 82 15.05 6.06 11.04
N LYS A 83 15.14 5.33 12.15
CA LYS A 83 14.56 3.98 12.26
C LYS A 83 13.03 3.98 12.12
N ALA A 84 12.34 5.09 12.40
CA ALA A 84 10.89 5.17 12.28
C ALA A 84 10.46 5.03 10.80
N ILE A 85 11.23 5.60 9.87
CA ILE A 85 11.00 5.44 8.43
C ILE A 85 11.15 3.98 8.01
N ALA A 86 12.22 3.31 8.46
CA ALA A 86 12.42 1.89 8.15
C ALA A 86 11.29 1.02 8.69
N ASN A 87 10.91 1.20 9.94
CA ASN A 87 9.85 0.44 10.58
C ASN A 87 8.50 0.63 9.85
N ARG A 88 8.19 1.87 9.46
CA ARG A 88 6.99 2.17 8.69
C ARG A 88 6.99 1.45 7.34
N ASN A 89 8.07 1.57 6.58
CA ASN A 89 8.17 0.97 5.25
C ASN A 89 8.14 -0.57 5.32
N GLN A 90 8.77 -1.17 6.33
CA GLN A 90 8.68 -2.60 6.58
C GLN A 90 7.25 -3.04 6.92
N ALA A 91 6.53 -2.28 7.74
CA ALA A 91 5.13 -2.56 8.06
C ALA A 91 4.22 -2.46 6.83
N LEU A 92 4.44 -1.46 5.96
CA LEU A 92 3.71 -1.31 4.70
C LEU A 92 3.99 -2.48 3.75
N ALA A 93 5.25 -2.89 3.62
CA ALA A 93 5.64 -4.05 2.81
C ALA A 93 5.01 -5.35 3.32
N ALA A 94 5.03 -5.58 4.65
CA ALA A 94 4.41 -6.75 5.26
C ALA A 94 2.88 -6.78 5.07
N SER A 95 2.22 -5.62 5.20
CA SER A 95 0.78 -5.49 4.92
C SER A 95 0.45 -5.80 3.46
N ASN A 96 1.23 -5.25 2.53
CA ASN A 96 1.06 -5.51 1.10
C ASN A 96 1.32 -7.00 0.76
N GLN A 97 2.30 -7.65 1.41
CA GLN A 97 2.55 -9.08 1.23
C GLN A 97 1.32 -9.93 1.62
N LYS A 98 0.68 -9.62 2.75
CA LYS A 98 -0.57 -10.29 3.14
C LYS A 98 -1.70 -10.08 2.11
N MET A 99 -1.80 -8.88 1.54
CA MET A 99 -2.78 -8.62 0.48
C MET A 99 -2.50 -9.46 -0.77
N LYS A 100 -1.23 -9.62 -1.18
CA LYS A 100 -0.85 -10.51 -2.29
C LYS A 100 -1.29 -11.95 -2.04
N GLU A 101 -1.01 -12.47 -0.85
CA GLU A 101 -1.38 -13.83 -0.44
C GLU A 101 -2.90 -14.02 -0.47
N ASN A 102 -3.66 -13.05 0.05
CA ASN A 102 -5.12 -13.09 0.05
C ASN A 102 -5.70 -13.05 -1.36
N VAL A 103 -5.16 -12.21 -2.24
CA VAL A 103 -5.58 -12.13 -3.65
C VAL A 103 -5.29 -13.46 -4.35
N GLY A 104 -4.11 -14.05 -4.16
CA GLY A 104 -3.76 -15.35 -4.71
C GLY A 104 -4.69 -16.45 -4.24
N ALA A 105 -4.98 -16.51 -2.94
CA ALA A 105 -5.90 -17.48 -2.35
C ALA A 105 -7.33 -17.30 -2.87
N SER A 106 -7.82 -16.07 -2.97
CA SER A 106 -9.15 -15.75 -3.49
C SER A 106 -9.32 -16.21 -4.96
N VAL A 107 -8.34 -15.93 -5.80
CA VAL A 107 -8.36 -16.36 -7.22
C VAL A 107 -8.32 -17.87 -7.33
N ASN A 108 -7.48 -18.56 -6.55
CA ASN A 108 -7.43 -20.02 -6.54
C ASN A 108 -8.76 -20.64 -6.09
N ALA A 109 -9.41 -20.07 -5.08
CA ALA A 109 -10.73 -20.49 -4.64
C ALA A 109 -11.79 -20.29 -5.75
N ALA A 110 -11.76 -19.15 -6.44
CA ALA A 110 -12.66 -18.87 -7.56
C ALA A 110 -12.46 -19.85 -8.72
N ILE A 111 -11.22 -20.17 -9.07
CA ILE A 111 -10.90 -21.21 -10.09
C ILE A 111 -11.47 -22.56 -9.67
N GLY A 112 -11.29 -22.96 -8.41
CA GLY A 112 -11.83 -24.21 -7.88
C GLY A 112 -13.36 -24.25 -7.92
N ALA A 113 -14.04 -23.17 -7.54
CA ALA A 113 -15.50 -23.05 -7.59
C ALA A 113 -16.01 -23.08 -9.03
N TYR A 114 -15.34 -22.39 -9.96
CA TYR A 114 -15.68 -22.42 -11.37
C TYR A 114 -15.62 -23.83 -11.96
N LYS A 115 -14.55 -24.57 -11.71
CA LYS A 115 -14.39 -25.96 -12.18
C LYS A 115 -15.48 -26.88 -11.64
N LYS A 116 -15.92 -26.70 -10.39
CA LYS A 116 -17.01 -27.50 -9.80
C LYS A 116 -18.36 -27.16 -10.44
N ALA A 117 -18.62 -25.90 -10.74
CA ALA A 117 -19.85 -25.44 -11.35
C ALA A 117 -19.94 -25.78 -12.85
N HIS A 118 -18.78 -25.96 -13.52
CA HIS A 118 -18.67 -26.24 -14.95
C HIS A 118 -17.81 -27.49 -15.18
N PRO A 119 -18.31 -28.69 -14.79
CA PRO A 119 -17.58 -29.92 -15.03
C PRO A 119 -17.37 -30.13 -16.53
N ALA A 120 -16.21 -30.64 -16.92
CA ALA A 120 -15.93 -31.00 -18.32
C ALA A 120 -16.97 -32.06 -18.76
N GLN A 121 -17.66 -31.81 -19.87
CA GLN A 121 -18.54 -32.77 -20.54
C GLN A 121 -17.70 -33.81 -21.28
#